data_00b61b8ab096746bf74c92557267317b
#
_entry.id   00b61b8ab096746bf74c92557267317b
#
_cell.length_a   1.000
_cell.length_b   1.000
_cell.length_c   1.000
_cell.angle_alpha   90.00
_cell.angle_beta   90.00
_cell.angle_gamma   90.00
#
_symmetry.space_group_name_H-M   'P 1'
#
loop_
_entity.id
_entity.type
_entity.pdbx_description
1 polymer ?
#
loop_
_entity_poly.entity_id
_entity_poly.type
_entity_poly.pdbx_seq_one_letter_code
_entity_poly.pdbx_strand_id
1 'polypeptide(L)' 'MELKLRRIINEWNPLEIFPLIESEYDYEINRILFEVENKSILDEKLGIIIYKIFKDSFSTQFDKTIGDCIEVAKIILNTD' A
#
# COMPACT_ATOMS: atom_id res chain seq x y z
N MET A 1 5.96 -5.23 10.80
CA MET A 1 5.28 -4.38 9.78
C MET A 1 5.24 -5.04 8.41
N GLU A 2 6.32 -5.68 7.99
CA GLU A 2 6.39 -6.21 6.61
C GLU A 2 5.31 -7.24 6.29
N LEU A 3 5.16 -8.27 7.13
CA LEU A 3 4.18 -9.33 6.86
C LEU A 3 2.76 -8.81 6.87
N LYS A 4 2.47 -7.91 7.80
CA LYS A 4 1.14 -7.29 7.90
C LYS A 4 0.86 -6.41 6.67
N LEU A 5 1.83 -5.59 6.28
CA LEU A 5 1.69 -4.71 5.14
C LEU A 5 1.45 -5.53 3.86
N ARG A 6 2.25 -6.58 3.66
CA ARG A 6 2.10 -7.45 2.49
C ARG A 6 0.71 -8.08 2.46
N ARG A 7 0.25 -8.62 3.58
CA ARG A 7 -1.06 -9.26 3.63
C ARG A 7 -2.17 -8.26 3.29
N ILE A 8 -2.12 -7.07 3.88
CA ILE A 8 -3.17 -6.07 3.68
C ILE A 8 -3.16 -5.56 2.23
N ILE A 9 -2.00 -5.25 1.68
CA ILE A 9 -1.90 -4.78 0.29
C ILE A 9 -2.39 -5.85 -0.68
N ASN A 10 -2.02 -7.11 -0.45
CA ASN A 10 -2.43 -8.19 -1.35
C ASN A 10 -3.94 -8.45 -1.25
N GLU A 11 -4.52 -8.37 -0.05
CA GLU A 11 -5.97 -8.51 0.11
C GLU A 11 -6.71 -7.35 -0.55
N TRP A 12 -6.16 -6.15 -0.45
CA TRP A 12 -6.74 -4.99 -1.12
C TRP A 12 -6.69 -5.15 -2.64
N ASN A 13 -5.55 -5.67 -3.15
CA ASN A 13 -5.38 -5.95 -4.58
C ASN A 13 -5.85 -4.78 -5.45
N PRO A 14 -5.21 -3.61 -5.35
CA PRO A 14 -5.76 -2.39 -5.96
C PRO A 14 -5.84 -2.42 -7.48
N LEU A 15 -5.05 -3.26 -8.15
CA LEU A 15 -5.08 -3.40 -9.60
C LEU A 15 -5.99 -4.55 -10.03
N GLU A 16 -6.62 -5.24 -9.09
CA GLU A 16 -7.55 -6.36 -9.35
C GLU A 16 -6.91 -7.42 -10.25
N ILE A 17 -5.71 -7.84 -9.88
CA ILE A 17 -4.96 -8.85 -10.61
C ILE A 17 -5.44 -10.23 -10.18
N PHE A 18 -5.83 -11.07 -11.12
CA PHE A 18 -6.30 -12.43 -10.83
C PHE A 18 -5.75 -13.41 -11.85
N PRO A 19 -5.19 -14.56 -11.42
CA PRO A 19 -4.92 -14.87 -10.02
C PRO A 19 -3.79 -14.01 -9.47
N LEU A 20 -3.90 -13.63 -8.20
CA LEU A 20 -2.87 -12.84 -7.55
C LEU A 20 -1.83 -13.78 -6.94
N ILE A 21 -0.57 -13.57 -7.29
CA ILE A 21 0.53 -14.27 -6.63
C ILE A 21 1.07 -13.36 -5.53
N GLU A 22 1.66 -13.98 -4.49
CA GLU A 22 2.07 -13.27 -3.29
C GLU A 22 3.07 -12.16 -3.56
N SER A 23 3.90 -12.31 -4.58
CA SER A 23 4.97 -11.37 -4.89
C SER A 23 4.57 -10.27 -5.88
N GLU A 24 3.31 -10.20 -6.29
CA GLU A 24 2.86 -9.29 -7.36
C GLU A 24 3.13 -7.83 -7.04
N TYR A 25 2.96 -7.42 -5.78
CA TYR A 25 3.17 -6.04 -5.35
C TYR A 25 4.46 -5.84 -4.57
N ASP A 26 5.41 -6.77 -4.66
CA ASP A 26 6.65 -6.71 -3.87
C ASP A 26 7.42 -5.41 -4.03
N TYR A 27 7.54 -4.92 -5.25
CA TYR A 27 8.28 -3.69 -5.51
C TYR A 27 7.64 -2.52 -4.75
N GLU A 28 6.33 -2.40 -4.85
CA GLU A 28 5.59 -1.31 -4.20
C GLU A 28 5.64 -1.44 -2.67
N ILE A 29 5.49 -2.66 -2.17
CA ILE A 29 5.56 -2.92 -0.74
C ILE A 29 6.93 -2.53 -0.19
N ASN A 30 7.99 -2.90 -0.91
CA ASN A 30 9.35 -2.55 -0.47
C ASN A 30 9.57 -1.04 -0.49
N ARG A 31 9.02 -0.33 -1.45
CA ARG A 31 9.11 1.13 -1.48
C ARG A 31 8.38 1.76 -0.30
N ILE A 32 7.19 1.24 0.03
CA ILE A 32 6.45 1.74 1.20
C ILE A 32 7.26 1.52 2.48
N LEU A 33 7.81 0.32 2.63
CA LEU A 33 8.63 0.00 3.81
C LEU A 33 9.82 0.92 3.93
N PHE A 34 10.48 1.22 2.83
CA PHE A 34 11.62 2.12 2.82
C PHE A 34 11.22 3.51 3.31
N GLU A 35 10.05 4.01 2.86
CA GLU A 35 9.58 5.34 3.24
C GLU A 35 9.19 5.44 4.71
N VAL A 36 8.71 4.35 5.31
CA VAL A 36 8.21 4.40 6.68
C VAL A 36 9.18 3.81 7.70
N GLU A 37 10.31 3.29 7.26
CA GLU A 37 11.27 2.62 8.13
C GLU A 37 11.73 3.54 9.25
N ASN A 38 11.64 3.04 10.50
CA ASN A 38 12.07 3.76 11.70
C ASN A 38 11.36 5.09 11.92
N LYS A 39 10.17 5.25 11.34
CA LYS A 39 9.38 6.47 11.49
C LYS A 39 8.05 6.18 12.14
N SER A 40 7.62 7.11 12.97
CA SER A 40 6.24 7.14 13.43
C SER A 40 5.45 7.93 12.39
N ILE A 41 4.42 7.33 11.81
CA ILE A 41 3.74 7.93 10.68
C ILE A 41 2.22 7.91 10.90
N LEU A 42 1.57 9.01 10.52
CA LEU A 42 0.11 9.12 10.60
C LEU A 42 -0.54 8.46 9.39
N ASP A 43 -1.80 8.05 9.57
CA ASP A 43 -2.56 7.37 8.52
C ASP A 43 -2.68 8.21 7.25
N GLU A 44 -2.92 9.51 7.37
CA GLU A 44 -3.02 10.38 6.20
C GLU A 44 -1.72 10.39 5.42
N LYS A 45 -0.59 10.51 6.11
CA LYS A 45 0.72 10.55 5.44
C LYS A 45 1.03 9.21 4.78
N LEU A 46 0.75 8.12 5.47
CA LEU A 46 0.96 6.79 4.90
C LEU A 46 0.07 6.59 3.67
N GLY A 47 -1.18 7.04 3.74
CA GLY A 47 -2.09 6.97 2.59
C GLY A 47 -1.55 7.70 1.38
N ILE A 48 -0.99 8.89 1.58
CA ILE A 48 -0.40 9.67 0.50
C ILE A 48 0.81 8.94 -0.08
N ILE A 49 1.64 8.36 0.77
CA ILE A 49 2.80 7.57 0.31
C ILE A 49 2.34 6.40 -0.54
N ILE A 50 1.34 5.65 -0.07
CA ILE A 50 0.77 4.53 -0.83
C ILE A 50 0.26 5.00 -2.19
N TYR A 51 -0.50 6.09 -2.19
CA TYR A 51 -1.05 6.64 -3.42
C TYR A 51 0.06 6.97 -4.42
N LYS A 52 1.08 7.69 -3.96
CA LYS A 52 2.16 8.12 -4.85
C LYS A 52 2.94 6.94 -5.42
N ILE A 53 3.22 5.94 -4.59
CA ILE A 53 3.98 4.77 -5.03
C ILE A 53 3.20 3.98 -6.06
N PHE A 54 1.92 3.71 -5.81
CA PHE A 54 1.11 2.95 -6.76
C PHE A 54 0.84 3.75 -8.04
N LYS A 55 0.63 5.05 -7.92
CA LYS A 55 0.43 5.90 -9.10
C LYS A 55 1.70 5.94 -9.96
N ASP A 56 2.86 6.00 -9.31
CA ASP A 56 4.13 5.98 -10.01
C ASP A 56 4.36 4.66 -10.74
N SER A 57 4.02 3.54 -10.11
CA SER A 57 4.23 2.21 -10.69
C SER A 57 3.24 1.88 -11.80
N PHE A 58 1.98 2.26 -11.64
CA PHE A 58 0.89 1.77 -12.50
C PHE A 58 0.18 2.85 -13.30
N SER A 59 0.48 4.12 -13.03
CA SER A 59 -0.05 5.24 -13.80
C SER A 59 -1.58 5.20 -13.83
N THR A 60 -2.18 5.30 -15.02
CA THR A 60 -3.63 5.34 -15.16
C THR A 60 -4.33 4.03 -14.79
N GLN A 61 -3.58 2.93 -14.70
CA GLN A 61 -4.16 1.66 -14.28
C GLN A 61 -4.49 1.64 -12.80
N PHE A 62 -3.87 2.51 -12.01
CA PHE A 62 -4.19 2.66 -10.60
C PHE A 62 -5.28 3.72 -10.47
N ASP A 63 -6.51 3.29 -10.22
CA ASP A 63 -7.67 4.18 -10.20
C ASP A 63 -8.23 4.44 -8.81
N LYS A 64 -7.52 4.04 -7.76
CA LYS A 64 -7.94 4.30 -6.39
C LYS A 64 -7.65 5.74 -6.02
N THR A 65 -8.47 6.29 -5.13
CA THR A 65 -8.32 7.68 -4.69
C THR A 65 -7.35 7.77 -3.51
N ILE A 66 -6.92 8.99 -3.20
CA ILE A 66 -6.14 9.23 -1.98
C ILE A 66 -6.95 8.79 -0.76
N GLY A 67 -8.26 9.05 -0.75
CA GLY A 67 -9.13 8.60 0.34
C GLY A 67 -9.11 7.09 0.52
N ASP A 68 -9.17 6.34 -0.58
CA ASP A 68 -9.06 4.88 -0.52
C ASP A 68 -7.74 4.46 0.11
N CYS A 69 -6.66 5.12 -0.26
CA CYS A 69 -5.34 4.80 0.26
C CYS A 69 -5.22 5.13 1.74
N ILE A 70 -5.85 6.21 2.19
CA ILE A 70 -5.87 6.56 3.62
C ILE A 70 -6.63 5.49 4.41
N GLU A 71 -7.74 4.98 3.87
CA GLU A 71 -8.48 3.91 4.54
C GLU A 71 -7.62 2.65 4.69
N VAL A 72 -6.89 2.28 3.64
CA VAL A 72 -5.96 1.15 3.71
C VAL A 72 -4.87 1.42 4.74
N ALA A 73 -4.35 2.66 4.77
CA ALA A 73 -3.33 3.05 5.73
C ALA A 73 -3.84 2.90 7.17
N LYS A 74 -5.09 3.27 7.42
CA LYS A 74 -5.69 3.09 8.74
C LYS A 74 -5.69 1.63 9.15
N ILE A 75 -6.05 0.75 8.23
CA ILE A 75 -6.05 -0.69 8.51
C ILE A 75 -4.64 -1.16 8.86
N ILE A 76 -3.65 -0.74 8.08
CA ILE A 76 -2.26 -1.12 8.30
C ILE A 76 -1.78 -0.67 9.69
N LEU A 77 -2.09 0.57 10.06
CA LEU A 77 -1.59 1.14 11.31
C LEU A 77 -2.35 0.66 12.53
N ASN A 78 -3.60 0.24 12.38
CA ASN A 78 -4.46 -0.14 13.51
C ASN A 78 -4.62 -1.65 13.70
N THR A 79 -4.02 -2.45 12.83
CA THR A 79 -4.07 -3.91 12.94
C THR A 79 -2.81 -4.40 13.64
N ASP A 80 -2.98 -5.26 14.62
CA ASP A 80 -1.84 -5.86 15.33
C ASP A 80 -1.28 -7.08 14.62
#